data_f7ff966cf7145141441d5fb7092ecee1
#
_entry.id   f7ff966cf7145141441d5fb7092ecee1
#
_cell.length_a   1.000
_cell.length_b   1.000
_cell.length_c   1.000
_cell.angle_alpha   90.00
_cell.angle_beta   90.00
_cell.angle_gamma   90.00
#
_symmetry.space_group_name_H-M   'P 1'
#
loop_
_entity.id
_entity.type
_entity.pdbx_description
1 polymer ?
#
loop_
_entity_poly.entity_id
_entity_poly.type
_entity_poly.pdbx_seq_one_letter_code
_entity_poly.pdbx_strand_id
1 'polypeptide(L)'
;LVKKGFYTNIYIFRVEKDYVVQFGISDNPKESSFWDKARLKDEPVIQKHKRGMVAFARSEKNSRTTQLFVNMQDNAKLDTTMREGVHGYPPFGKVISGMHVFFQLNDQYAKRILPLQDSIYRYGNQYLVQHFPGLDKIISATIIR
;
A
#
# COMPACT_ATOMS: atom_id res chain seq x y z
N LEU A 1 13.24 3.17 -2.45
CA LEU A 1 12.56 1.96 -2.97
C LEU A 1 12.41 2.00 -4.48
N VAL A 2 11.79 3.04 -5.09
CA VAL A 2 11.61 3.14 -6.56
C VAL A 2 12.95 2.97 -7.31
N LYS A 3 13.99 3.73 -6.93
CA LYS A 3 15.34 3.62 -7.54
C LYS A 3 15.97 2.22 -7.41
N LYS A 4 15.52 1.42 -6.47
CA LYS A 4 15.96 0.03 -6.26
C LYS A 4 15.10 -1.00 -7.00
N GLY A 5 14.09 -0.55 -7.75
CA GLY A 5 13.16 -1.43 -8.44
C GLY A 5 12.17 -2.17 -7.54
N PHE A 6 12.09 -1.82 -6.26
CA PHE A 6 11.23 -2.51 -5.29
C PHE A 6 9.76 -2.62 -5.75
N TYR A 7 9.22 -1.55 -6.35
CA TYR A 7 7.84 -1.54 -6.84
C TYR A 7 7.69 -2.07 -8.28
N THR A 8 8.54 -3.02 -8.67
CA THR A 8 8.44 -3.76 -9.94
C THR A 8 7.77 -5.10 -9.69
N ASN A 9 6.80 -5.46 -10.54
CA ASN A 9 6.04 -6.71 -10.43
C ASN A 9 5.31 -6.88 -9.08
N ILE A 10 4.77 -5.78 -8.52
CA ILE A 10 4.06 -5.76 -7.23
C ILE A 10 2.57 -5.92 -7.46
N TYR A 11 1.95 -6.93 -6.86
CA TYR A 11 0.50 -7.07 -6.86
C TYR A 11 -0.18 -6.08 -5.94
N ILE A 12 -1.35 -5.60 -6.40
CA ILE A 12 -2.26 -4.77 -5.62
C ILE A 12 -3.20 -5.72 -4.90
N PHE A 13 -2.95 -5.96 -3.62
CA PHE A 13 -3.64 -7.01 -2.86
C PHE A 13 -4.91 -6.53 -2.15
N ARG A 14 -5.18 -5.22 -2.16
CA ARG A 14 -6.39 -4.62 -1.59
C ARG A 14 -6.91 -3.52 -2.50
N VAL A 15 -8.15 -3.66 -2.95
CA VAL A 15 -8.87 -2.67 -3.75
C VAL A 15 -10.26 -2.46 -3.16
N GLU A 16 -10.46 -1.33 -2.50
CA GLU A 16 -11.77 -0.86 -2.01
C GLU A 16 -12.04 0.49 -2.67
N LYS A 17 -12.89 0.50 -3.71
CA LYS A 17 -13.12 1.68 -4.58
C LYS A 17 -13.74 2.89 -3.86
N ASP A 18 -14.37 2.65 -2.73
CA ASP A 18 -14.95 3.67 -1.83
C ASP A 18 -14.07 3.95 -0.61
N TYR A 19 -12.83 3.45 -0.60
CA TYR A 19 -11.90 3.64 0.52
C TYR A 19 -10.45 3.80 0.08
N VAL A 20 -9.70 2.70 -0.08
CA VAL A 20 -8.26 2.73 -0.43
C VAL A 20 -7.87 1.61 -1.37
N VAL A 21 -6.79 1.83 -2.11
CA VAL A 21 -6.02 0.81 -2.83
C VAL A 21 -4.67 0.65 -2.14
N GLN A 22 -4.28 -0.58 -1.78
CA GLN A 22 -3.06 -0.87 -1.01
C GLN A 22 -2.18 -1.92 -1.70
N PHE A 23 -0.86 -1.69 -1.66
CA PHE A 23 0.18 -2.51 -2.27
C PHE A 23 1.52 -2.32 -1.54
N GLY A 24 2.57 -3.03 -1.96
CA GLY A 24 3.93 -2.79 -1.48
C GLY A 24 4.56 -3.94 -0.72
N ILE A 25 4.18 -5.19 -1.03
CA ILE A 25 4.90 -6.39 -0.59
C ILE A 25 5.62 -6.95 -1.82
N SER A 26 6.94 -7.16 -1.75
CA SER A 26 7.73 -7.62 -2.89
C SER A 26 7.42 -9.09 -3.24
N ASP A 27 7.56 -9.44 -4.52
CA ASP A 27 7.57 -10.83 -4.99
C ASP A 27 8.68 -11.66 -4.35
N ASN A 28 9.79 -11.02 -4.00
CA ASN A 28 10.93 -11.67 -3.37
C ASN A 28 10.80 -11.60 -1.83
N PRO A 29 10.56 -12.74 -1.13
CA PRO A 29 10.43 -12.77 0.32
C PRO A 29 11.67 -12.25 1.07
N LYS A 30 12.87 -12.44 0.52
CA LYS A 30 14.12 -11.93 1.14
C LYS A 30 14.17 -10.41 1.09
N GLU A 31 13.73 -9.83 -0.02
CA GLU A 31 13.66 -8.39 -0.20
C GLU A 31 12.59 -7.76 0.72
N SER A 32 11.42 -8.37 0.78
CA SER A 32 10.36 -7.96 1.72
C SER A 32 10.87 -7.99 3.16
N SER A 33 11.49 -9.09 3.59
CA SER A 33 12.04 -9.24 4.95
C SER A 33 13.17 -8.25 5.24
N PHE A 34 14.00 -7.91 4.25
CA PHE A 34 15.06 -6.91 4.40
C PHE A 34 14.46 -5.51 4.65
N TRP A 35 13.54 -5.08 3.79
CA TRP A 35 12.95 -3.75 3.88
C TRP A 35 11.97 -3.59 5.04
N ASP A 36 11.34 -4.66 5.52
CA ASP A 36 10.45 -4.63 6.68
C ASP A 36 11.17 -4.24 7.99
N LYS A 37 12.49 -4.36 8.00
CA LYS A 37 13.35 -3.89 9.10
C LYS A 37 13.68 -2.39 9.00
N ALA A 38 13.51 -1.78 7.83
CA ALA A 38 13.80 -0.37 7.58
C ALA A 38 12.62 0.53 8.00
N ARG A 39 12.29 0.49 9.27
CA ARG A 39 11.13 1.17 9.86
C ARG A 39 11.32 2.69 9.91
N LEU A 40 10.29 3.41 9.50
CA LEU A 40 10.22 4.86 9.63
C LEU A 40 9.57 5.26 10.96
N LYS A 41 10.12 6.29 11.61
CA LYS A 41 9.50 6.89 12.80
C LYS A 41 8.16 7.52 12.43
N ASP A 42 7.24 7.47 13.38
CA ASP A 42 5.93 8.13 13.19
C ASP A 42 6.09 9.65 13.10
N GLU A 43 5.21 10.25 12.31
CA GLU A 43 5.14 11.67 12.04
C GLU A 43 3.71 12.16 12.23
N PRO A 44 3.51 13.44 12.56
CA PRO A 44 2.17 14.02 12.66
C PRO A 44 1.49 14.08 11.29
N VAL A 45 0.17 13.98 11.29
CA VAL A 45 -0.65 14.21 10.08
C VAL A 45 -0.75 15.72 9.84
N ILE A 46 -0.05 16.20 8.81
CA ILE A 46 -0.09 17.62 8.39
C ILE A 46 -1.07 17.81 7.24
N GLN A 47 -1.06 16.88 6.28
CA GLN A 47 -1.94 16.90 5.11
C GLN A 47 -3.19 16.04 5.34
N LYS A 48 -4.34 16.52 4.87
CA LYS A 48 -5.62 15.80 4.96
C LYS A 48 -5.69 14.66 3.97
N HIS A 49 -6.37 13.58 4.36
CA HIS A 49 -6.66 12.44 3.48
C HIS A 49 -7.75 12.78 2.46
N LYS A 50 -7.36 13.50 1.41
CA LYS A 50 -8.20 13.75 0.24
C LYS A 50 -8.01 12.66 -0.81
N ARG A 51 -8.99 12.51 -1.71
CA ARG A 51 -8.88 11.62 -2.86
C ARG A 51 -7.55 11.79 -3.59
N GLY A 52 -6.88 10.68 -3.89
CA GLY A 52 -5.59 10.63 -4.56
C GLY A 52 -4.38 10.85 -3.65
N MET A 53 -4.57 11.19 -2.37
CA MET A 53 -3.44 11.27 -1.45
C MET A 53 -2.87 9.89 -1.16
N VAL A 54 -1.54 9.82 -1.03
CA VAL A 54 -0.77 8.59 -0.81
C VAL A 54 -0.14 8.62 0.56
N ALA A 55 -0.28 7.54 1.31
CA ALA A 55 0.32 7.39 2.63
C ALA A 55 0.90 5.98 2.82
N PHE A 56 1.78 5.83 3.81
CA PHE A 56 2.25 4.52 4.26
C PHE A 56 1.19 3.81 5.10
N ALA A 57 1.00 2.52 4.84
CA ALA A 57 0.32 1.65 5.77
C ALA A 57 1.20 1.38 7.00
N ARG A 58 0.58 1.12 8.15
CA ARG A 58 1.25 0.70 9.38
C ARG A 58 0.34 -0.20 10.22
N SER A 59 0.93 -1.06 11.01
CA SER A 59 0.23 -1.92 11.98
C SER A 59 0.34 -1.39 13.42
N GLU A 60 1.50 -0.86 13.78
CA GLU A 60 1.86 -0.42 15.14
C GLU A 60 2.71 0.87 15.10
N LYS A 61 3.17 1.30 16.24
CA LYS A 61 4.08 2.45 16.36
C LYS A 61 5.39 2.21 15.60
N ASN A 62 5.82 3.20 14.81
CA ASN A 62 7.06 3.16 14.02
C ASN A 62 7.16 1.91 13.10
N SER A 63 6.04 1.47 12.51
CA SER A 63 6.01 0.27 11.65
C SER A 63 5.81 0.56 10.16
N ARG A 64 5.93 1.81 9.73
CA ARG A 64 5.88 2.17 8.32
C ARG A 64 7.15 1.67 7.62
N THR A 65 7.00 0.90 6.54
CA THR A 65 8.14 0.35 5.78
C THR A 65 7.96 0.51 4.27
N THR A 66 7.29 -0.44 3.60
CA THR A 66 7.19 -0.47 2.14
C THR A 66 5.76 -0.38 1.62
N GLN A 67 4.77 -0.74 2.45
CA GLN A 67 3.39 -0.75 2.01
C GLN A 67 2.81 0.66 1.94
N LEU A 68 2.17 0.94 0.82
CA LEU A 68 1.51 2.21 0.52
C LEU A 68 0.03 2.00 0.27
N PHE A 69 -0.75 3.04 0.53
CA PHE A 69 -2.12 3.10 0.05
C PHE A 69 -2.43 4.44 -0.63
N VAL A 70 -3.35 4.39 -1.59
CA VAL A 70 -3.91 5.55 -2.29
C VAL A 70 -5.36 5.72 -1.86
N ASN A 71 -5.74 6.93 -1.47
CA ASN A 71 -7.12 7.25 -1.11
C ASN A 71 -8.00 7.31 -2.37
N MET A 72 -9.05 6.52 -2.40
CA MET A 72 -10.01 6.49 -3.52
C MET A 72 -11.07 7.58 -3.41
N GLN A 73 -11.27 8.11 -2.20
CA GLN A 73 -12.13 9.23 -1.85
C GLN A 73 -11.52 10.06 -0.73
N ASP A 74 -12.24 11.06 -0.22
CA ASP A 74 -11.87 11.80 0.98
C ASP A 74 -12.09 10.93 2.21
N ASN A 75 -11.02 10.60 2.93
CA ASN A 75 -11.01 9.68 4.07
C ASN A 75 -10.60 10.40 5.37
N ALA A 76 -11.37 11.41 5.78
CA ALA A 76 -11.05 12.24 6.95
C ALA A 76 -10.79 11.44 8.25
N LYS A 77 -11.38 10.26 8.39
CA LYS A 77 -11.12 9.37 9.55
C LYS A 77 -9.65 8.95 9.65
N LEU A 78 -8.95 8.81 8.53
CA LEU A 78 -7.54 8.45 8.51
C LEU A 78 -6.61 9.56 9.03
N ASP A 79 -7.10 10.79 9.13
CA ASP A 79 -6.36 11.90 9.74
C ASP A 79 -6.18 11.71 11.25
N THR A 80 -7.15 11.06 11.92
CA THR A 80 -7.25 10.99 13.38
C THR A 80 -7.39 9.57 13.94
N THR A 81 -7.51 8.54 13.09
CA THR A 81 -7.64 7.16 13.56
C THR A 81 -6.49 6.80 14.49
N MET A 82 -6.84 6.48 15.75
CA MET A 82 -5.88 5.99 16.74
C MET A 82 -5.61 4.50 16.52
N ARG A 83 -4.35 4.14 16.40
CA ARG A 83 -3.92 2.74 16.37
C ARG A 83 -2.58 2.59 17.10
N GLU A 84 -2.55 1.72 18.11
CA GLU A 84 -1.36 1.45 18.92
C GLU A 84 -0.68 2.74 19.45
N GLY A 85 -1.50 3.67 19.95
CA GLY A 85 -1.01 4.94 20.50
C GLY A 85 -0.54 5.98 19.48
N VAL A 86 -0.75 5.73 18.18
CA VAL A 86 -0.36 6.65 17.10
C VAL A 86 -1.59 7.17 16.37
N HIS A 87 -1.67 8.48 16.20
CA HIS A 87 -2.75 9.14 15.48
C HIS A 87 -2.50 9.22 13.99
N GLY A 88 -3.50 8.83 13.19
CA GLY A 88 -3.59 9.03 11.76
C GLY A 88 -2.53 8.31 10.94
N TYR A 89 -2.55 8.59 9.65
CA TYR A 89 -1.62 8.06 8.65
C TYR A 89 -1.13 9.25 7.81
N PRO A 90 0.06 9.83 8.07
CA PRO A 90 0.48 11.06 7.40
C PRO A 90 0.65 10.86 5.88
N PRO A 91 -0.14 11.54 5.02
CA PRO A 91 0.08 11.54 3.58
C PRO A 91 1.41 12.23 3.24
N PHE A 92 2.14 11.65 2.29
CA PHE A 92 3.43 12.18 1.83
C PHE A 92 3.44 12.51 0.32
N GLY A 93 2.41 12.13 -0.40
CA GLY A 93 2.32 12.33 -1.84
C GLY A 93 0.89 12.38 -2.35
N LYS A 94 0.74 12.70 -3.63
CA LYS A 94 -0.55 12.76 -4.31
C LYS A 94 -0.45 12.22 -5.74
N VAL A 95 -1.44 11.47 -6.17
CA VAL A 95 -1.63 11.09 -7.58
C VAL A 95 -2.01 12.35 -8.37
N ILE A 96 -1.15 12.75 -9.28
CA ILE A 96 -1.35 13.96 -10.11
C ILE A 96 -2.04 13.67 -11.45
N SER A 97 -2.02 12.39 -11.88
CA SER A 97 -2.61 11.92 -13.13
C SER A 97 -2.99 10.45 -13.01
N GLY A 98 -3.96 9.98 -13.79
CA GLY A 98 -4.30 8.56 -13.87
C GLY A 98 -5.20 8.03 -12.76
N MET A 99 -5.84 8.86 -11.93
CA MET A 99 -6.78 8.37 -10.89
C MET A 99 -7.87 7.45 -11.44
N HIS A 100 -8.30 7.62 -12.70
CA HIS A 100 -9.30 6.77 -13.32
C HIS A 100 -8.84 5.30 -13.44
N VAL A 101 -7.53 5.05 -13.58
CA VAL A 101 -6.97 3.70 -13.65
C VAL A 101 -7.24 2.92 -12.36
N PHE A 102 -7.13 3.57 -11.21
CA PHE A 102 -7.42 2.93 -9.93
C PHE A 102 -8.87 2.43 -9.80
N PHE A 103 -9.83 3.10 -10.46
CA PHE A 103 -11.23 2.67 -10.49
C PHE A 103 -11.49 1.48 -11.42
N GLN A 104 -10.56 1.15 -12.31
CA GLN A 104 -10.62 -0.01 -13.20
C GLN A 104 -10.02 -1.26 -12.59
N LEU A 105 -9.29 -1.15 -11.47
CA LEU A 105 -8.67 -2.28 -10.79
C LEU A 105 -9.71 -3.30 -10.33
N ASN A 106 -9.32 -4.56 -10.38
CA ASN A 106 -10.13 -5.68 -9.92
C ASN A 106 -10.33 -5.62 -8.40
N ASP A 107 -11.55 -5.41 -7.96
CA ASP A 107 -11.95 -5.28 -6.55
C ASP A 107 -12.69 -6.52 -6.00
N GLN A 108 -12.73 -7.62 -6.77
CA GLN A 108 -13.48 -8.84 -6.36
C GLN A 108 -13.08 -9.40 -4.99
N TYR A 109 -11.86 -9.15 -4.56
CA TYR A 109 -11.34 -9.61 -3.27
C TYR A 109 -11.44 -8.55 -2.17
N ALA A 110 -11.57 -7.27 -2.54
CA ALA A 110 -11.66 -6.11 -1.63
C ALA A 110 -10.57 -6.18 -0.53
N LYS A 111 -10.98 -6.28 0.74
CA LYS A 111 -10.07 -6.40 1.90
C LYS A 111 -9.79 -7.84 2.34
N ARG A 112 -10.31 -8.86 1.64
CA ARG A 112 -10.20 -10.26 2.09
C ARG A 112 -8.76 -10.78 2.18
N ILE A 113 -7.84 -10.20 1.40
CA ILE A 113 -6.42 -10.57 1.41
C ILE A 113 -5.67 -9.90 2.57
N LEU A 114 -6.21 -8.82 3.14
CA LEU A 114 -5.54 -8.02 4.18
C LEU A 114 -5.05 -8.84 5.39
N PRO A 115 -5.81 -9.80 5.95
CA PRO A 115 -5.35 -10.63 7.06
C PRO A 115 -4.34 -11.72 6.65
N LEU A 116 -4.09 -11.91 5.36
CA LEU A 116 -3.23 -12.97 4.82
C LEU A 116 -1.85 -12.46 4.37
N GLN A 117 -1.46 -11.26 4.79
CA GLN A 117 -0.20 -10.64 4.38
C GLN A 117 1.03 -11.48 4.73
N ASP A 118 1.02 -12.18 5.87
CA ASP A 118 2.12 -13.06 6.27
C ASP A 118 2.42 -14.13 5.20
N SER A 119 1.38 -14.65 4.54
CA SER A 119 1.55 -15.59 3.43
C SER A 119 2.19 -14.92 2.21
N ILE A 120 1.85 -13.66 1.93
CA ILE A 120 2.47 -12.91 0.83
C ILE A 120 3.95 -12.64 1.15
N TYR A 121 4.27 -12.23 2.37
CA TYR A 121 5.65 -12.03 2.82
C TYR A 121 6.47 -13.32 2.72
N ARG A 122 5.85 -14.48 2.99
CA ARG A 122 6.52 -15.77 2.99
C ARG A 122 6.71 -16.39 1.61
N TYR A 123 5.74 -16.21 0.70
CA TYR A 123 5.69 -16.93 -0.57
C TYR A 123 5.69 -16.00 -1.81
N GLY A 124 5.68 -14.69 -1.61
CA GLY A 124 5.66 -13.71 -2.69
C GLY A 124 4.41 -13.78 -3.57
N ASN A 125 4.57 -13.37 -4.82
CA ASN A 125 3.49 -13.34 -5.81
C ASN A 125 2.89 -14.73 -6.10
N GLN A 126 3.65 -15.80 -5.94
CA GLN A 126 3.16 -17.16 -6.18
C GLN A 126 1.91 -17.45 -5.34
N TYR A 127 1.88 -17.02 -4.08
CA TYR A 127 0.72 -17.17 -3.22
C TYR A 127 -0.51 -16.45 -3.79
N LEU A 128 -0.33 -15.22 -4.25
CA LEU A 128 -1.43 -14.43 -4.81
C LEU A 128 -1.95 -15.01 -6.12
N VAL A 129 -1.06 -15.43 -7.01
CA VAL A 129 -1.44 -16.06 -8.30
C VAL A 129 -2.25 -17.34 -8.08
N GLN A 130 -1.84 -18.14 -7.10
CA GLN A 130 -2.48 -19.43 -6.83
C GLN A 130 -3.85 -19.29 -6.16
N HIS A 131 -3.99 -18.36 -5.22
CA HIS A 131 -5.18 -18.25 -4.36
C HIS A 131 -6.13 -17.11 -4.73
N PHE A 132 -5.63 -16.09 -5.45
CA PHE A 132 -6.37 -14.87 -5.81
C PHE A 132 -6.13 -14.47 -7.27
N PRO A 133 -6.53 -15.32 -8.23
CA PRO A 133 -6.31 -15.05 -9.65
C PRO A 133 -7.01 -13.76 -10.10
N GLY A 134 -6.41 -13.08 -11.08
CA GLY A 134 -6.98 -11.87 -11.67
C GLY A 134 -6.68 -10.58 -10.92
N LEU A 135 -5.80 -10.60 -9.90
CA LEU A 135 -5.32 -9.37 -9.28
C LEU A 135 -4.48 -8.55 -10.26
N ASP A 136 -4.66 -7.24 -10.23
CA ASP A 136 -3.81 -6.30 -10.95
C ASP A 136 -2.46 -6.10 -10.27
N LYS A 137 -1.47 -5.68 -11.06
CA LYS A 137 -0.12 -5.43 -10.55
C LYS A 137 0.53 -4.19 -11.15
N ILE A 138 1.44 -3.62 -10.40
CA ILE A 138 2.38 -2.60 -10.88
C ILE A 138 3.50 -3.32 -11.62
N ILE A 139 3.61 -3.09 -12.93
CA ILE A 139 4.66 -3.71 -13.75
C ILE A 139 6.02 -3.08 -13.44
N SER A 140 6.06 -1.75 -13.37
CA SER A 140 7.27 -1.00 -13.01
C SER A 140 6.92 0.37 -12.44
N ALA A 141 7.85 0.92 -11.65
CA ALA A 141 7.78 2.28 -11.15
C ALA A 141 9.11 2.99 -11.40
N THR A 142 9.07 4.19 -11.96
CA THR A 142 10.25 4.98 -12.28
C THR A 142 10.13 6.41 -11.73
N ILE A 143 11.27 7.04 -11.47
CA ILE A 143 11.31 8.46 -11.11
C ILE A 143 11.48 9.28 -12.40
N ILE A 144 10.55 10.17 -12.65
CA ILE A 144 10.66 11.17 -13.69
C ILE A 144 11.23 12.48 -13.10
N ARG A 145 12.07 13.17 -13.87
CA ARG A 145 12.66 14.45 -13.49
C ARG A 145 12.02 15.58 -14.28
#